data_a9afeb3028fd9b154c031f8def530304
#
_entry.id   a9afeb3028fd9b154c031f8def530304
#
_cell.length_a   1.000
_cell.length_b   1.000
_cell.length_c   1.000
_cell.angle_alpha   90.00
_cell.angle_beta   90.00
_cell.angle_gamma   90.00
#
_symmetry.space_group_name_H-M   'P 1'
#
loop_
_entity.id
_entity.type
_entity.pdbx_description
1 polymer ?
#
loop_
_entity_poly.entity_id
_entity_poly.type
_entity_poly.pdbx_seq_one_letter_code
_entity_poly.pdbx_strand_id
1 'polypeptide(L)'
;MLRSRRRVPHLHLIAKGLSCSYSSSLHHATHLRPNTPQQLQQQLLKQLVSLLQKHSSSRQATQQVHSHFITSGFLHSQQSTSYILLLVNTLLRCYSLGQFPLEALLLYKNLNYLSFDSFTYTFLLHTCANLHSIFSGLQLHALVVKVGFQSQVYVQTALVYAYAVCGSLVEAMHVFDEMPKRNTVTWNVMISGLAKWGHLQLSHSLFDQMPTRTVVSWTAIIDGYTRMNRPDEALSLFRRMAIYEGIKPSEISLLAIFPAISIVGALKICQSVHTYGEKRGFNISNIRITNSLIDSYAKCGCIKSASRLFEDTSAQRKNLVSWTSIISSFAMHGMGKEAMERFEKMEEVGMKPNRVTFLSLLNACSHGGLVEEGLKFLNKMLNSYQIVPDIKHYGCLIDMLGRAGRLEEAEKMALGIPVEILNVVIWRTLLGACSFHNNVEMGERVTSKILEMEREYGGDYVLMSNIFAGVGMFGDAERLRKLMDKRNIFKVPGHSLV
;
A
#
# COMPACT_ATOMS: atom_id res chain seq x y z
N MET A 1 39.18 30.24 -1.88
CA MET A 1 39.12 31.01 -3.17
C MET A 1 38.38 30.15 -4.19
N LEU A 2 37.44 30.77 -4.95
CA LEU A 2 36.72 30.28 -6.11
C LEU A 2 35.54 29.31 -5.86
N ARG A 3 34.38 29.93 -5.61
CA ARG A 3 33.03 29.34 -5.79
C ARG A 3 32.71 29.30 -7.29
N SER A 4 32.56 28.10 -7.88
CA SER A 4 31.99 27.95 -9.21
C SER A 4 30.46 27.90 -9.10
N ARG A 5 29.79 28.94 -9.53
CA ARG A 5 28.34 28.99 -9.77
C ARG A 5 28.01 28.12 -11.00
N ARG A 6 27.41 26.95 -10.83
CA ARG A 6 26.74 26.24 -11.90
C ARG A 6 25.37 26.88 -12.14
N ARG A 7 25.20 27.54 -13.29
CA ARG A 7 23.93 28.03 -13.82
C ARG A 7 23.08 26.82 -14.25
N VAL A 8 21.84 26.74 -13.80
CA VAL A 8 20.86 25.75 -14.23
C VAL A 8 20.13 26.29 -15.47
N PRO A 9 20.16 25.63 -16.65
CA PRO A 9 19.66 26.17 -17.91
C PRO A 9 18.14 26.25 -18.08
N HIS A 10 17.34 25.67 -17.17
CA HIS A 10 15.88 25.50 -17.39
C HIS A 10 14.99 26.64 -16.83
N LEU A 11 15.52 27.61 -16.13
CA LEU A 11 14.73 28.75 -15.61
C LEU A 11 14.27 29.73 -16.69
N HIS A 12 14.87 29.69 -17.89
CA HIS A 12 14.56 30.63 -18.98
C HIS A 12 13.31 30.30 -19.79
N LEU A 13 12.82 29.05 -19.76
CA LEU A 13 11.65 28.63 -20.56
C LEU A 13 10.32 28.97 -19.88
N ILE A 14 10.25 28.93 -18.56
CA ILE A 14 9.02 29.26 -17.82
C ILE A 14 8.86 30.78 -17.68
N ALA A 15 9.98 31.51 -17.53
CA ALA A 15 9.96 32.97 -17.62
C ALA A 15 9.52 33.46 -19.01
N LYS A 16 9.87 32.75 -20.09
CA LYS A 16 9.38 33.04 -21.45
C LYS A 16 7.92 32.64 -21.65
N GLY A 17 7.42 31.56 -21.04
CA GLY A 17 5.99 31.19 -21.07
C GLY A 17 5.10 32.21 -20.34
N LEU A 18 5.58 32.78 -19.23
CA LEU A 18 4.91 33.85 -18.51
C LEU A 18 5.04 35.20 -19.21
N SER A 19 6.16 35.48 -19.88
CA SER A 19 6.36 36.72 -20.64
C SER A 19 5.66 36.71 -22.01
N CYS A 20 5.49 35.55 -22.69
CA CYS A 20 4.73 35.45 -23.93
C CYS A 20 3.23 35.62 -23.74
N SER A 21 2.64 35.18 -22.62
CA SER A 21 1.24 35.47 -22.32
C SER A 21 1.02 36.93 -21.91
N TYR A 22 2.06 37.63 -21.46
CA TYR A 22 2.02 39.06 -21.17
C TYR A 22 2.07 39.95 -22.43
N SER A 23 2.82 39.56 -23.45
CA SER A 23 2.94 40.38 -24.68
C SER A 23 1.76 40.22 -25.64
N SER A 24 1.04 39.10 -25.62
CA SER A 24 -0.17 38.93 -26.47
C SER A 24 -1.42 39.57 -25.89
N SER A 25 -1.47 39.83 -24.55
CA SER A 25 -2.57 40.54 -23.89
C SER A 25 -2.45 42.07 -23.97
N LEU A 26 -1.29 42.59 -24.33
CA LEU A 26 -1.04 44.03 -24.40
C LEU A 26 -1.51 44.67 -25.75
N HIS A 27 -1.85 43.89 -26.78
CA HIS A 27 -2.30 44.45 -28.04
C HIS A 27 -3.83 44.54 -28.24
N HIS A 28 -4.66 44.13 -27.26
CA HIS A 28 -6.12 44.22 -27.35
C HIS A 28 -6.84 44.91 -26.19
N ALA A 29 -6.14 45.72 -25.38
CA ALA A 29 -6.75 46.45 -24.27
C ALA A 29 -6.47 47.96 -24.35
N THR A 30 -7.04 48.60 -25.34
CA THR A 30 -7.30 50.03 -25.28
C THR A 30 -8.52 50.30 -24.39
N HIS A 31 -8.31 51.04 -23.26
CA HIS A 31 -9.27 51.49 -22.24
C HIS A 31 -9.45 50.65 -20.97
N LEU A 32 -8.37 50.19 -20.31
CA LEU A 32 -8.42 49.85 -18.89
C LEU A 32 -7.40 50.72 -18.12
N ARG A 33 -7.85 51.34 -17.00
CA ARG A 33 -7.00 52.13 -16.09
C ARG A 33 -5.79 51.26 -15.67
N PRO A 34 -4.60 51.84 -15.47
CA PRO A 34 -3.43 51.09 -15.07
C PRO A 34 -3.70 50.39 -13.72
N ASN A 35 -3.60 49.08 -13.67
CA ASN A 35 -3.72 48.30 -12.45
C ASN A 35 -2.69 48.80 -11.45
N THR A 36 -3.10 49.10 -10.23
CA THR A 36 -2.14 49.45 -9.17
C THR A 36 -1.20 48.28 -8.92
N PRO A 37 0.05 48.55 -8.47
CA PRO A 37 1.01 47.46 -8.13
C PRO A 37 0.40 46.38 -7.22
N GLN A 38 -0.54 46.75 -6.36
CA GLN A 38 -1.29 45.85 -5.46
C GLN A 38 -2.26 44.94 -6.23
N GLN A 39 -2.94 45.41 -7.24
CA GLN A 39 -3.86 44.60 -8.07
C GLN A 39 -3.08 43.59 -8.90
N LEU A 40 -1.91 43.97 -9.42
CA LEU A 40 -1.01 43.06 -10.14
C LEU A 40 -0.48 41.94 -9.22
N GLN A 41 -0.09 42.28 -8.00
CA GLN A 41 0.37 41.33 -6.99
C GLN A 41 -0.72 40.34 -6.60
N GLN A 42 -1.94 40.80 -6.36
CA GLN A 42 -3.10 39.92 -6.06
C GLN A 42 -3.45 39.01 -7.24
N GLN A 43 -3.37 39.53 -8.46
CA GLN A 43 -3.62 38.75 -9.67
C GLN A 43 -2.58 37.63 -9.83
N LEU A 44 -1.30 37.91 -9.58
CA LEU A 44 -0.22 36.94 -9.62
C LEU A 44 -0.40 35.85 -8.55
N LEU A 45 -0.74 36.21 -7.30
CA LEU A 45 -1.03 35.25 -6.23
C LEU A 45 -2.21 34.34 -6.58
N LYS A 46 -3.29 34.86 -7.17
CA LYS A 46 -4.41 34.05 -7.67
C LYS A 46 -4.00 33.08 -8.77
N GLN A 47 -3.14 33.52 -9.70
CA GLN A 47 -2.59 32.65 -10.75
C GLN A 47 -1.75 31.51 -10.17
N LEU A 48 -0.87 31.80 -9.19
CA LEU A 48 -0.07 30.78 -8.51
C LEU A 48 -0.92 29.75 -7.77
N VAL A 49 -1.99 30.19 -7.09
CA VAL A 49 -2.97 29.29 -6.45
C VAL A 49 -3.65 28.40 -7.48
N SER A 50 -4.10 28.97 -8.61
CA SER A 50 -4.74 28.22 -9.69
C SER A 50 -3.79 27.17 -10.30
N LEU A 51 -2.53 27.52 -10.50
CA LEU A 51 -1.50 26.58 -10.98
C LEU A 51 -1.28 25.41 -10.01
N LEU A 52 -1.19 25.69 -8.71
CA LEU A 52 -1.08 24.65 -7.68
C LEU A 52 -2.31 23.74 -7.63
N GLN A 53 -3.52 24.29 -7.76
CA GLN A 53 -4.74 23.50 -7.79
C GLN A 53 -4.80 22.57 -9.02
N LYS A 54 -4.36 23.08 -10.19
CA LYS A 54 -4.33 22.32 -11.44
C LYS A 54 -3.26 21.21 -11.44
N HIS A 55 -2.14 21.45 -10.77
CA HIS A 55 -0.98 20.54 -10.75
C HIS A 55 -0.64 20.04 -9.33
N SER A 56 -1.65 19.86 -8.48
CA SER A 56 -1.50 19.53 -7.04
C SER A 56 -0.72 18.24 -6.77
N SER A 57 -0.67 17.30 -7.72
CA SER A 57 0.11 16.06 -7.62
C SER A 57 1.54 16.16 -8.16
N SER A 58 1.91 17.28 -8.81
CA SER A 58 3.23 17.47 -9.40
C SER A 58 4.18 18.11 -8.40
N ARG A 59 5.18 17.32 -7.93
CA ARG A 59 6.28 17.83 -7.08
C ARG A 59 6.98 19.03 -7.71
N GLN A 60 7.37 18.91 -8.97
CA GLN A 60 8.12 19.93 -9.68
C GLN A 60 7.35 21.25 -9.76
N ALA A 61 6.06 21.20 -10.09
CA ALA A 61 5.21 22.39 -10.13
C ALA A 61 5.09 23.05 -8.74
N THR A 62 4.89 22.24 -7.69
CA THR A 62 4.77 22.73 -6.31
C THR A 62 6.07 23.41 -5.86
N GLN A 63 7.25 22.81 -6.12
CA GLN A 63 8.54 23.39 -5.79
C GLN A 63 8.86 24.65 -6.60
N GLN A 64 8.48 24.72 -7.85
CA GLN A 64 8.64 25.92 -8.69
C GLN A 64 7.82 27.09 -8.16
N VAL A 65 6.54 26.85 -7.82
CA VAL A 65 5.70 27.90 -7.24
C VAL A 65 6.23 28.32 -5.86
N HIS A 66 6.67 27.38 -5.03
CA HIS A 66 7.27 27.68 -3.73
C HIS A 66 8.54 28.53 -3.87
N SER A 67 9.46 28.17 -4.78
CA SER A 67 10.67 28.94 -5.05
C SER A 67 10.33 30.35 -5.55
N HIS A 68 9.36 30.48 -6.44
CA HIS A 68 8.91 31.78 -6.93
C HIS A 68 8.27 32.63 -5.83
N PHE A 69 7.48 32.02 -4.95
CA PHE A 69 6.91 32.69 -3.78
C PHE A 69 8.00 33.31 -2.86
N ILE A 70 9.07 32.55 -2.60
CA ILE A 70 10.21 33.03 -1.78
C ILE A 70 10.97 34.15 -2.49
N THR A 71 11.27 34.00 -3.79
CA THR A 71 12.14 34.91 -4.53
C THR A 71 11.44 36.23 -4.95
N SER A 72 10.12 36.25 -5.00
CA SER A 72 9.33 37.41 -5.42
C SER A 72 9.12 38.45 -4.30
N GLY A 73 9.60 38.21 -3.10
CA GLY A 73 9.51 39.17 -1.97
C GLY A 73 8.11 39.35 -1.39
N PHE A 74 7.15 38.49 -1.74
CA PHE A 74 5.77 38.54 -1.20
C PHE A 74 5.71 38.49 0.32
N LEU A 75 6.71 37.85 0.95
CA LEU A 75 6.78 37.67 2.39
C LEU A 75 7.01 38.98 3.16
N HIS A 76 7.49 40.03 2.51
CA HIS A 76 7.79 41.32 3.13
C HIS A 76 6.67 42.37 2.92
N SER A 77 5.60 42.03 2.20
CA SER A 77 4.52 42.97 1.93
C SER A 77 3.40 42.86 2.99
N GLN A 78 3.24 43.89 3.80
CA GLN A 78 2.21 43.94 4.87
C GLN A 78 0.76 44.02 4.35
N GLN A 79 0.52 44.21 3.06
CA GLN A 79 -0.78 44.59 2.53
C GLN A 79 -1.63 43.48 1.87
N SER A 80 -1.14 42.24 1.73
CA SER A 80 -1.84 41.17 1.03
C SER A 80 -1.97 39.87 1.85
N THR A 81 -2.11 39.99 3.15
CA THR A 81 -2.03 38.86 4.13
C THR A 81 -3.01 37.72 3.81
N SER A 82 -4.24 37.98 3.38
CA SER A 82 -5.23 36.93 3.08
C SER A 82 -4.89 36.10 1.83
N TYR A 83 -4.37 36.75 0.78
CA TYR A 83 -3.95 36.01 -0.44
C TYR A 83 -2.64 35.24 -0.23
N ILE A 84 -1.75 35.77 0.59
CA ILE A 84 -0.51 35.08 1.01
C ILE A 84 -0.88 33.83 1.82
N LEU A 85 -1.78 33.97 2.80
CA LEU A 85 -2.26 32.84 3.59
C LEU A 85 -2.96 31.77 2.73
N LEU A 86 -3.76 32.19 1.74
CA LEU A 86 -4.38 31.28 0.78
C LEU A 86 -3.35 30.49 -0.04
N LEU A 87 -2.28 31.17 -0.52
CA LEU A 87 -1.21 30.52 -1.25
C LEU A 87 -0.42 29.56 -0.34
N VAL A 88 -0.10 29.98 0.88
CA VAL A 88 0.59 29.15 1.89
C VAL A 88 -0.24 27.92 2.22
N ASN A 89 -1.55 28.07 2.47
CA ASN A 89 -2.45 26.94 2.73
C ASN A 89 -2.53 25.99 1.53
N THR A 90 -2.49 26.52 0.30
CA THR A 90 -2.50 25.70 -0.90
C THR A 90 -1.18 24.92 -1.05
N LEU A 91 -0.03 25.55 -0.76
CA LEU A 91 1.27 24.88 -0.73
C LEU A 91 1.33 23.81 0.37
N LEU A 92 0.89 24.13 1.59
CA LEU A 92 0.80 23.17 2.69
C LEU A 92 -0.07 21.97 2.31
N ARG A 93 -1.22 22.21 1.67
CA ARG A 93 -2.08 21.13 1.17
C ARG A 93 -1.36 20.26 0.14
N CYS A 94 -0.67 20.85 -0.83
CA CYS A 94 0.07 20.09 -1.86
C CYS A 94 1.19 19.25 -1.24
N TYR A 95 1.93 19.79 -0.27
CA TYR A 95 2.98 19.06 0.43
C TYR A 95 2.42 17.99 1.38
N SER A 96 1.37 18.32 2.15
CA SER A 96 0.78 17.39 3.13
C SER A 96 0.13 16.18 2.50
N LEU A 97 -0.52 16.35 1.35
CA LEU A 97 -1.17 15.26 0.60
C LEU A 97 -0.25 14.61 -0.43
N GLY A 98 0.91 15.22 -0.71
CA GLY A 98 1.91 14.72 -1.65
C GLY A 98 2.91 13.75 -1.02
N GLN A 99 3.96 13.44 -1.79
CA GLN A 99 5.02 12.52 -1.37
C GLN A 99 6.09 13.16 -0.44
N PHE A 100 5.95 14.45 -0.10
CA PHE A 100 6.98 15.22 0.62
C PHE A 100 6.39 16.00 1.80
N PRO A 101 5.78 15.32 2.76
CA PRO A 101 5.12 15.97 3.88
C PRO A 101 6.08 16.76 4.80
N LEU A 102 7.38 16.42 4.86
CA LEU A 102 8.37 17.18 5.62
C LEU A 102 8.49 18.65 5.17
N GLU A 103 8.34 18.91 3.86
CA GLU A 103 8.40 20.27 3.30
C GLU A 103 7.28 21.16 3.86
N ALA A 104 6.12 20.59 4.22
CA ALA A 104 5.04 21.34 4.84
C ALA A 104 5.42 21.85 6.25
N LEU A 105 6.09 21.01 7.06
CA LEU A 105 6.55 21.43 8.39
C LEU A 105 7.68 22.48 8.29
N LEU A 106 8.58 22.33 7.32
CA LEU A 106 9.65 23.32 7.07
C LEU A 106 9.06 24.65 6.62
N LEU A 107 8.09 24.64 5.71
CA LEU A 107 7.41 25.85 5.28
C LEU A 107 6.73 26.57 6.45
N TYR A 108 6.00 25.82 7.30
CA TYR A 108 5.36 26.36 8.49
C TYR A 108 6.37 27.00 9.45
N LYS A 109 7.49 26.32 9.76
CA LYS A 109 8.53 26.85 10.65
C LYS A 109 9.16 28.16 10.14
N ASN A 110 9.34 28.27 8.83
CA ASN A 110 9.96 29.45 8.22
C ASN A 110 9.00 30.65 8.14
N LEU A 111 7.70 30.43 8.30
CA LEU A 111 6.66 31.47 8.21
C LEU A 111 5.99 31.76 9.56
N ASN A 112 6.68 31.53 10.67
CA ASN A 112 6.16 31.66 12.04
C ASN A 112 5.69 33.08 12.42
N TYR A 113 6.00 34.08 11.61
CA TYR A 113 5.54 35.47 11.75
C TYR A 113 4.15 35.72 11.16
N LEU A 114 3.58 34.77 10.40
CA LEU A 114 2.23 34.87 9.85
C LEU A 114 1.18 34.45 10.89
N SER A 115 0.05 35.13 10.88
CA SER A 115 -1.14 34.69 11.62
C SER A 115 -1.82 33.60 10.81
N PHE A 116 -1.73 32.38 11.30
CA PHE A 116 -2.30 31.20 10.65
C PHE A 116 -3.76 30.98 11.03
N ASP A 117 -4.52 30.34 10.13
CA ASP A 117 -5.92 30.02 10.33
C ASP A 117 -6.14 28.52 10.65
N SER A 118 -7.38 28.13 10.91
CA SER A 118 -7.75 26.74 11.22
C SER A 118 -7.43 25.75 10.09
N PHE A 119 -7.43 26.21 8.83
CA PHE A 119 -7.07 25.36 7.68
C PHE A 119 -5.59 25.04 7.67
N THR A 120 -4.73 25.99 8.03
CA THR A 120 -3.28 25.76 8.19
C THR A 120 -3.02 24.60 9.15
N TYR A 121 -3.63 24.64 10.36
CA TYR A 121 -3.47 23.60 11.35
C TYR A 121 -4.04 22.25 10.88
N THR A 122 -5.16 22.27 10.14
CA THR A 122 -5.72 21.05 9.54
C THR A 122 -4.70 20.38 8.61
N PHE A 123 -4.04 21.13 7.71
CA PHE A 123 -3.03 20.57 6.80
C PHE A 123 -1.78 20.10 7.54
N LEU A 124 -1.34 20.81 8.58
CA LEU A 124 -0.20 20.38 9.40
C LEU A 124 -0.50 19.08 10.15
N LEU A 125 -1.70 18.90 10.68
CA LEU A 125 -2.13 17.65 11.31
C LEU A 125 -2.18 16.49 10.31
N HIS A 126 -2.65 16.74 9.09
CA HIS A 126 -2.54 15.74 8.01
C HIS A 126 -1.07 15.41 7.68
N THR A 127 -0.19 16.40 7.74
CA THR A 127 1.26 16.19 7.57
C THR A 127 1.81 15.26 8.64
N CYS A 128 1.47 15.48 9.91
CA CYS A 128 1.88 14.60 11.02
C CYS A 128 1.37 13.17 10.85
N ALA A 129 0.12 13.01 10.39
CA ALA A 129 -0.44 11.70 10.06
C ALA A 129 0.37 10.97 8.98
N ASN A 130 0.70 11.67 7.88
CA ASN A 130 1.47 11.10 6.77
C ASN A 130 2.92 10.78 7.13
N LEU A 131 3.50 11.52 8.10
CA LEU A 131 4.84 11.24 8.66
C LEU A 131 4.81 10.19 9.77
N HIS A 132 3.63 9.72 10.19
CA HIS A 132 3.46 8.88 11.38
C HIS A 132 4.13 9.46 12.64
N SER A 133 4.15 10.80 12.76
CA SER A 133 4.81 11.51 13.86
C SER A 133 3.79 11.92 14.92
N ILE A 134 3.59 11.05 15.92
CA ILE A 134 2.72 11.33 17.06
C ILE A 134 3.22 12.54 17.87
N PHE A 135 4.53 12.67 18.05
CA PHE A 135 5.12 13.77 18.82
C PHE A 135 4.79 15.15 18.21
N SER A 136 4.94 15.28 16.89
CA SER A 136 4.55 16.52 16.19
C SER A 136 3.04 16.75 16.26
N GLY A 137 2.24 15.69 16.23
CA GLY A 137 0.78 15.75 16.41
C GLY A 137 0.37 16.31 17.78
N LEU A 138 1.02 15.85 18.85
CA LEU A 138 0.80 16.35 20.22
C LEU A 138 1.18 17.83 20.37
N GLN A 139 2.33 18.22 19.81
CA GLN A 139 2.76 19.64 19.81
C GLN A 139 1.76 20.54 19.08
N LEU A 140 1.26 20.10 17.91
CA LEU A 140 0.25 20.86 17.16
C LEU A 140 -1.09 20.89 17.88
N HIS A 141 -1.48 19.80 18.57
CA HIS A 141 -2.70 19.81 19.40
C HIS A 141 -2.62 20.86 20.51
N ALA A 142 -1.52 20.88 21.28
CA ALA A 142 -1.31 21.88 22.31
C ALA A 142 -1.36 23.31 21.73
N LEU A 143 -0.79 23.51 20.53
CA LEU A 143 -0.82 24.81 19.86
C LEU A 143 -2.23 25.18 19.38
N VAL A 144 -2.99 24.25 18.84
CA VAL A 144 -4.40 24.41 18.43
C VAL A 144 -5.26 24.87 19.63
N VAL A 145 -5.06 24.28 20.80
CA VAL A 145 -5.72 24.68 22.05
C VAL A 145 -5.33 26.12 22.42
N LYS A 146 -4.01 26.42 22.41
CA LYS A 146 -3.48 27.73 22.76
C LYS A 146 -4.00 28.87 21.86
N VAL A 147 -4.20 28.61 20.56
CA VAL A 147 -4.71 29.61 19.60
C VAL A 147 -6.23 29.64 19.49
N GLY A 148 -6.95 28.77 20.23
CA GLY A 148 -8.40 28.76 20.33
C GLY A 148 -9.14 28.08 19.16
N PHE A 149 -8.47 27.22 18.37
CA PHE A 149 -9.10 26.50 17.27
C PHE A 149 -9.65 25.11 17.65
N GLN A 150 -9.58 24.73 18.93
CA GLN A 150 -10.04 23.43 19.41
C GLN A 150 -11.53 23.14 19.19
N SER A 151 -12.37 24.18 19.06
CA SER A 151 -13.81 24.02 18.80
C SER A 151 -14.18 23.87 17.32
N GLN A 152 -13.20 24.01 16.43
CA GLN A 152 -13.43 23.94 14.98
C GLN A 152 -13.53 22.46 14.54
N VAL A 153 -14.69 22.06 14.00
CA VAL A 153 -14.96 20.66 13.60
C VAL A 153 -13.92 20.10 12.63
N TYR A 154 -13.42 20.91 11.70
CA TYR A 154 -12.39 20.47 10.76
C TYR A 154 -11.05 20.16 11.45
N VAL A 155 -10.66 20.99 12.42
CA VAL A 155 -9.43 20.80 13.20
C VAL A 155 -9.57 19.58 14.10
N GLN A 156 -10.70 19.43 14.79
CA GLN A 156 -11.00 18.25 15.61
C GLN A 156 -10.97 16.96 14.77
N THR A 157 -11.60 16.97 13.58
CA THR A 157 -11.57 15.83 12.66
C THR A 157 -10.14 15.50 12.22
N ALA A 158 -9.30 16.51 11.96
CA ALA A 158 -7.90 16.30 11.60
C ALA A 158 -7.06 15.79 12.77
N LEU A 159 -7.37 16.19 14.02
CA LEU A 159 -6.76 15.64 15.23
C LEU A 159 -7.11 14.16 15.40
N VAL A 160 -8.40 13.82 15.32
CA VAL A 160 -8.85 12.41 15.35
C VAL A 160 -8.13 11.59 14.26
N TYR A 161 -8.05 12.12 13.05
CA TYR A 161 -7.36 11.46 11.95
C TYR A 161 -5.86 11.26 12.23
N ALA A 162 -5.17 12.30 12.69
CA ALA A 162 -3.74 12.23 12.99
C ALA A 162 -3.44 11.19 14.08
N TYR A 163 -4.20 11.21 15.17
CA TYR A 163 -4.06 10.25 16.25
C TYR A 163 -4.39 8.82 15.81
N ALA A 164 -5.49 8.62 15.09
CA ALA A 164 -5.91 7.31 14.60
C ALA A 164 -4.89 6.70 13.62
N VAL A 165 -4.32 7.51 12.71
CA VAL A 165 -3.29 7.04 11.76
C VAL A 165 -2.00 6.66 12.48
N CYS A 166 -1.60 7.43 13.50
CA CYS A 166 -0.41 7.18 14.31
C CYS A 166 -0.57 6.03 15.33
N GLY A 167 -1.76 5.47 15.50
CA GLY A 167 -2.04 4.38 16.46
C GLY A 167 -2.35 4.84 17.88
N SER A 168 -2.44 6.15 18.12
CA SER A 168 -2.83 6.72 19.43
C SER A 168 -4.34 6.76 19.55
N LEU A 169 -4.96 5.58 19.66
CA LEU A 169 -6.41 5.43 19.62
C LEU A 169 -7.11 6.00 20.85
N VAL A 170 -6.43 6.04 22.00
CA VAL A 170 -6.99 6.62 23.24
C VAL A 170 -7.18 8.12 23.06
N GLU A 171 -6.16 8.81 22.58
CA GLU A 171 -6.21 10.25 22.27
C GLU A 171 -7.21 10.57 21.16
N ALA A 172 -7.27 9.71 20.12
CA ALA A 172 -8.25 9.84 19.06
C ALA A 172 -9.69 9.76 19.60
N MET A 173 -9.96 8.77 20.48
CA MET A 173 -11.27 8.59 21.09
C MET A 173 -11.62 9.76 22.02
N HIS A 174 -10.66 10.23 22.83
CA HIS A 174 -10.86 11.37 23.71
C HIS A 174 -11.30 12.61 22.95
N VAL A 175 -10.56 12.99 21.87
CA VAL A 175 -10.96 14.11 21.02
C VAL A 175 -12.31 13.85 20.37
N PHE A 176 -12.59 12.63 19.91
CA PHE A 176 -13.86 12.26 19.29
C PHE A 176 -15.02 12.41 20.27
N ASP A 177 -14.86 11.99 21.53
CA ASP A 177 -15.91 12.05 22.56
C ASP A 177 -16.19 13.47 23.04
N GLU A 178 -15.16 14.31 23.10
CA GLU A 178 -15.29 15.74 23.44
C GLU A 178 -15.96 16.57 22.35
N MET A 179 -16.10 16.07 21.11
CA MET A 179 -16.73 16.82 20.02
C MET A 179 -18.23 16.99 20.25
N PRO A 180 -18.75 18.24 20.41
CA PRO A 180 -20.18 18.48 20.58
C PRO A 180 -20.99 18.16 19.32
N LYS A 181 -20.38 18.29 18.15
CA LYS A 181 -20.98 17.95 16.84
C LYS A 181 -19.99 17.13 16.03
N ARG A 182 -20.36 15.88 15.72
CA ARG A 182 -19.59 14.97 14.87
C ARG A 182 -20.22 14.92 13.49
N ASN A 183 -19.45 15.22 12.45
CA ASN A 183 -19.91 15.04 11.08
C ASN A 183 -19.60 13.62 10.59
N THR A 184 -20.17 13.23 9.44
CA THR A 184 -19.97 11.91 8.83
C THR A 184 -18.50 11.56 8.61
N VAL A 185 -17.66 12.58 8.32
CA VAL A 185 -16.22 12.37 8.11
C VAL A 185 -15.54 11.96 9.40
N THR A 186 -15.87 12.63 10.52
CA THR A 186 -15.28 12.30 11.84
C THR A 186 -15.61 10.86 12.25
N TRP A 187 -16.88 10.44 12.09
CA TRP A 187 -17.29 9.06 12.33
C TRP A 187 -16.49 8.07 11.47
N ASN A 188 -16.41 8.33 10.16
CA ASN A 188 -15.68 7.46 9.24
C ASN A 188 -14.19 7.35 9.56
N VAL A 189 -13.57 8.46 9.97
CA VAL A 189 -12.16 8.49 10.39
C VAL A 189 -11.95 7.60 11.62
N MET A 190 -12.82 7.70 12.63
CA MET A 190 -12.68 6.91 13.85
C MET A 190 -12.94 5.43 13.60
N ILE A 191 -14.00 5.08 12.85
CA ILE A 191 -14.31 3.71 12.43
C ILE A 191 -13.14 3.09 11.68
N SER A 192 -12.61 3.80 10.66
CA SER A 192 -11.47 3.31 9.87
C SER A 192 -10.19 3.16 10.71
N GLY A 193 -9.95 4.11 11.62
CA GLY A 193 -8.78 4.08 12.51
C GLY A 193 -8.81 2.87 13.43
N LEU A 194 -9.92 2.64 14.12
CA LEU A 194 -10.11 1.48 15.01
C LEU A 194 -9.99 0.15 14.25
N ALA A 195 -10.63 0.07 13.07
CA ALA A 195 -10.55 -1.13 12.24
C ALA A 195 -9.12 -1.41 11.76
N LYS A 196 -8.37 -0.38 11.36
CA LYS A 196 -6.97 -0.50 10.93
C LYS A 196 -6.07 -1.11 12.01
N TRP A 197 -6.32 -0.79 13.28
CA TRP A 197 -5.52 -1.26 14.41
C TRP A 197 -6.10 -2.51 15.09
N GLY A 198 -7.09 -3.17 14.47
CA GLY A 198 -7.64 -4.45 14.94
C GLY A 198 -8.76 -4.34 15.98
N HIS A 199 -9.18 -3.14 16.36
CA HIS A 199 -10.28 -2.94 17.31
C HIS A 199 -11.66 -3.03 16.63
N LEU A 200 -11.93 -4.17 15.94
CA LEU A 200 -13.12 -4.34 15.11
C LEU A 200 -14.43 -4.22 15.89
N GLN A 201 -14.50 -4.75 17.11
CA GLN A 201 -15.72 -4.70 17.93
C GLN A 201 -16.11 -3.26 18.26
N LEU A 202 -15.14 -2.45 18.67
CA LEU A 202 -15.36 -1.03 18.95
C LEU A 202 -15.69 -0.25 17.68
N SER A 203 -14.99 -0.54 16.57
CA SER A 203 -15.28 0.03 15.26
C SER A 203 -16.70 -0.27 14.81
N HIS A 204 -17.19 -1.50 15.01
CA HIS A 204 -18.56 -1.91 14.68
C HIS A 204 -19.59 -1.22 15.59
N SER A 205 -19.31 -1.14 16.88
CA SER A 205 -20.19 -0.42 17.83
C SER A 205 -20.36 1.05 17.44
N LEU A 206 -19.28 1.74 17.06
CA LEU A 206 -19.36 3.11 16.55
C LEU A 206 -20.12 3.19 15.22
N PHE A 207 -19.92 2.22 14.34
CA PHE A 207 -20.67 2.15 13.09
C PHE A 207 -22.17 2.01 13.33
N ASP A 208 -22.59 1.21 14.30
CA ASP A 208 -24.00 1.05 14.66
C ASP A 208 -24.58 2.28 15.36
N GLN A 209 -23.79 3.02 16.13
CA GLN A 209 -24.18 4.28 16.77
C GLN A 209 -24.26 5.46 15.77
N MET A 210 -23.71 5.30 14.55
CA MET A 210 -23.65 6.38 13.58
C MET A 210 -25.06 6.82 13.13
N PRO A 211 -25.44 8.10 13.28
CA PRO A 211 -26.79 8.57 12.97
C PRO A 211 -27.19 8.41 11.51
N THR A 212 -26.23 8.63 10.60
CA THR A 212 -26.44 8.52 9.14
C THR A 212 -25.27 7.82 8.49
N ARG A 213 -25.49 6.62 7.99
CA ARG A 213 -24.49 5.82 7.30
C ARG A 213 -24.46 6.14 5.82
N THR A 214 -23.25 6.31 5.30
CA THR A 214 -23.00 6.58 3.87
C THR A 214 -22.27 5.41 3.24
N VAL A 215 -22.14 5.40 1.90
CA VAL A 215 -21.30 4.44 1.17
C VAL A 215 -19.87 4.36 1.76
N VAL A 216 -19.32 5.51 2.22
CA VAL A 216 -17.99 5.58 2.82
C VAL A 216 -17.95 4.85 4.15
N SER A 217 -18.96 5.02 5.01
CA SER A 217 -19.07 4.35 6.31
C SER A 217 -19.12 2.83 6.16
N TRP A 218 -19.97 2.35 5.26
CA TRP A 218 -20.07 0.93 4.93
C TRP A 218 -18.75 0.38 4.37
N THR A 219 -18.14 1.11 3.45
CA THR A 219 -16.85 0.70 2.86
C THR A 219 -15.74 0.62 3.92
N ALA A 220 -15.71 1.56 4.86
CA ALA A 220 -14.70 1.60 5.93
C ALA A 220 -14.78 0.36 6.84
N ILE A 221 -15.99 -0.03 7.26
CA ILE A 221 -16.15 -1.20 8.13
C ILE A 221 -15.92 -2.51 7.36
N ILE A 222 -16.38 -2.62 6.12
CA ILE A 222 -16.14 -3.78 5.24
C ILE A 222 -14.62 -3.97 5.02
N ASP A 223 -13.88 -2.91 4.67
CA ASP A 223 -12.43 -2.95 4.49
C ASP A 223 -11.72 -3.39 5.80
N GLY A 224 -12.20 -2.89 6.95
CA GLY A 224 -11.69 -3.29 8.25
C GLY A 224 -11.81 -4.80 8.51
N TYR A 225 -12.99 -5.38 8.33
CA TYR A 225 -13.19 -6.82 8.49
C TYR A 225 -12.38 -7.64 7.49
N THR A 226 -12.32 -7.19 6.24
CA THR A 226 -11.53 -7.85 5.19
C THR A 226 -10.04 -7.90 5.55
N ARG A 227 -9.47 -6.79 6.00
CA ARG A 227 -8.04 -6.69 6.40
C ARG A 227 -7.70 -7.52 7.63
N MET A 228 -8.63 -7.69 8.55
CA MET A 228 -8.46 -8.52 9.74
C MET A 228 -8.77 -10.00 9.49
N ASN A 229 -8.79 -10.42 8.23
CA ASN A 229 -9.04 -11.80 7.81
C ASN A 229 -10.36 -12.36 8.37
N ARG A 230 -11.41 -11.54 8.37
CA ARG A 230 -12.80 -11.91 8.73
C ARG A 230 -13.72 -11.75 7.52
N PRO A 231 -13.56 -12.61 6.50
CA PRO A 231 -14.23 -12.41 5.22
C PRO A 231 -15.74 -12.62 5.30
N ASP A 232 -16.23 -13.51 6.16
CA ASP A 232 -17.66 -13.82 6.26
C ASP A 232 -18.45 -12.63 6.77
N GLU A 233 -17.93 -11.92 7.77
CA GLU A 233 -18.54 -10.71 8.29
C GLU A 233 -18.46 -9.57 7.26
N ALA A 234 -17.34 -9.46 6.54
CA ALA A 234 -17.21 -8.47 5.47
C ALA A 234 -18.27 -8.72 4.38
N LEU A 235 -18.49 -9.97 3.96
CA LEU A 235 -19.50 -10.35 2.98
C LEU A 235 -20.92 -10.12 3.50
N SER A 236 -21.18 -10.42 4.77
CA SER A 236 -22.47 -10.14 5.43
C SER A 236 -22.79 -8.65 5.45
N LEU A 237 -21.80 -7.81 5.82
CA LEU A 237 -21.95 -6.35 5.81
C LEU A 237 -22.15 -5.82 4.39
N PHE A 238 -21.42 -6.34 3.40
CA PHE A 238 -21.62 -5.93 2.01
C PHE A 238 -23.00 -6.28 1.50
N ARG A 239 -23.52 -7.47 1.84
CA ARG A 239 -24.91 -7.89 1.53
C ARG A 239 -25.92 -6.98 2.23
N ARG A 240 -25.71 -6.67 3.52
CA ARG A 240 -26.57 -5.75 4.29
C ARG A 240 -26.62 -4.39 3.62
N MET A 241 -25.46 -3.81 3.29
CA MET A 241 -25.34 -2.53 2.58
C MET A 241 -26.15 -2.51 1.27
N ALA A 242 -25.91 -3.52 0.41
CA ALA A 242 -26.42 -3.50 -0.96
C ALA A 242 -27.90 -3.91 -1.07
N ILE A 243 -28.34 -4.88 -0.27
CA ILE A 243 -29.68 -5.50 -0.38
C ILE A 243 -30.65 -4.91 0.65
N TYR A 244 -30.26 -4.88 1.92
CA TYR A 244 -31.21 -4.49 2.99
C TYR A 244 -31.31 -2.98 3.15
N GLU A 245 -30.19 -2.27 3.06
CA GLU A 245 -30.15 -0.80 3.18
C GLU A 245 -30.30 -0.09 1.81
N GLY A 246 -30.28 -0.84 0.71
CA GLY A 246 -30.41 -0.30 -0.65
C GLY A 246 -29.30 0.67 -1.07
N ILE A 247 -28.19 0.70 -0.34
CA ILE A 247 -27.06 1.60 -0.60
C ILE A 247 -26.22 1.03 -1.73
N LYS A 248 -26.12 1.77 -2.83
CA LYS A 248 -25.39 1.34 -4.03
C LYS A 248 -23.88 1.33 -3.77
N PRO A 249 -23.19 0.16 -3.88
CA PRO A 249 -21.75 0.10 -3.74
C PRO A 249 -21.01 0.99 -4.75
N SER A 250 -19.95 1.64 -4.30
CA SER A 250 -19.02 2.41 -5.14
C SER A 250 -17.87 1.54 -5.65
N GLU A 251 -17.04 2.08 -6.54
CA GLU A 251 -15.79 1.42 -6.97
C GLU A 251 -14.92 1.03 -5.77
N ILE A 252 -14.81 1.92 -4.77
CA ILE A 252 -14.01 1.67 -3.56
C ILE A 252 -14.62 0.53 -2.74
N SER A 253 -15.97 0.44 -2.67
CA SER A 253 -16.65 -0.65 -1.98
C SER A 253 -16.38 -2.01 -2.65
N LEU A 254 -16.32 -2.04 -3.99
CA LEU A 254 -15.95 -3.25 -4.73
C LEU A 254 -14.50 -3.64 -4.44
N LEU A 255 -13.56 -2.67 -4.46
CA LEU A 255 -12.16 -2.93 -4.13
C LEU A 255 -11.97 -3.45 -2.70
N ALA A 256 -12.79 -2.99 -1.75
CA ALA A 256 -12.74 -3.42 -0.37
C ALA A 256 -13.23 -4.87 -0.17
N ILE A 257 -14.20 -5.34 -0.98
CA ILE A 257 -14.79 -6.66 -0.81
C ILE A 257 -14.09 -7.77 -1.60
N PHE A 258 -13.39 -7.47 -2.70
CA PHE A 258 -12.73 -8.49 -3.51
C PHE A 258 -11.75 -9.38 -2.72
N PRO A 259 -10.93 -8.89 -1.79
CA PRO A 259 -10.07 -9.78 -1.02
C PRO A 259 -10.87 -10.77 -0.15
N ALA A 260 -12.00 -10.36 0.44
CA ALA A 260 -12.86 -11.26 1.20
C ALA A 260 -13.48 -12.35 0.31
N ILE A 261 -13.97 -11.98 -0.89
CA ILE A 261 -14.45 -12.93 -1.91
C ILE A 261 -13.36 -13.94 -2.26
N SER A 262 -12.13 -13.47 -2.42
CA SER A 262 -10.96 -14.28 -2.79
C SER A 262 -10.57 -15.26 -1.68
N ILE A 263 -10.63 -14.85 -0.41
CA ILE A 263 -10.31 -15.71 0.75
C ILE A 263 -11.31 -16.86 0.88
N VAL A 264 -12.61 -16.58 0.72
CA VAL A 264 -13.66 -17.59 0.81
C VAL A 264 -13.76 -18.43 -0.45
N GLY A 265 -13.22 -17.99 -1.59
CA GLY A 265 -13.38 -18.65 -2.88
C GLY A 265 -14.80 -18.54 -3.44
N ALA A 266 -15.54 -17.47 -3.10
CA ALA A 266 -16.98 -17.34 -3.38
C ALA A 266 -17.25 -16.92 -4.85
N LEU A 267 -17.06 -17.83 -5.80
CA LEU A 267 -17.18 -17.58 -7.24
C LEU A 267 -18.52 -16.92 -7.65
N LYS A 268 -19.65 -17.37 -7.11
CA LYS A 268 -20.97 -16.79 -7.43
C LYS A 268 -21.07 -15.32 -7.02
N ILE A 269 -20.50 -14.97 -5.86
CA ILE A 269 -20.46 -13.57 -5.40
C ILE A 269 -19.53 -12.75 -6.29
N CYS A 270 -18.36 -13.30 -6.66
CA CYS A 270 -17.44 -12.67 -7.61
C CYS A 270 -18.15 -12.32 -8.92
N GLN A 271 -18.88 -13.26 -9.50
CA GLN A 271 -19.64 -13.06 -10.75
C GLN A 271 -20.74 -11.99 -10.59
N SER A 272 -21.46 -11.99 -9.48
CA SER A 272 -22.50 -10.98 -9.20
C SER A 272 -21.91 -9.57 -9.06
N VAL A 273 -20.78 -9.44 -8.35
CA VAL A 273 -20.07 -8.17 -8.18
C VAL A 273 -19.45 -7.70 -9.50
N HIS A 274 -18.93 -8.63 -10.30
CA HIS A 274 -18.42 -8.32 -11.64
C HIS A 274 -19.54 -7.74 -12.54
N THR A 275 -20.69 -8.45 -12.66
CA THR A 275 -21.84 -7.98 -13.44
C THR A 275 -22.37 -6.62 -12.95
N TYR A 276 -22.37 -6.38 -11.63
CA TYR A 276 -22.73 -5.10 -11.09
C TYR A 276 -21.73 -4.00 -11.51
N GLY A 277 -20.44 -4.28 -11.45
CA GLY A 277 -19.38 -3.37 -11.87
C GLY A 277 -19.44 -3.03 -13.37
N GLU A 278 -19.73 -4.03 -14.21
CA GLU A 278 -19.92 -3.83 -15.67
C GLU A 278 -21.11 -2.92 -15.97
N LYS A 279 -22.28 -3.19 -15.38
CA LYS A 279 -23.48 -2.35 -15.55
C LYS A 279 -23.27 -0.90 -15.11
N ARG A 280 -22.30 -0.64 -14.24
CA ARG A 280 -21.93 0.69 -13.77
C ARG A 280 -20.75 1.32 -14.55
N GLY A 281 -20.15 0.58 -15.46
CA GLY A 281 -18.97 1.02 -16.20
C GLY A 281 -17.68 1.09 -15.37
N PHE A 282 -17.65 0.50 -14.16
CA PHE A 282 -16.49 0.57 -13.27
C PHE A 282 -15.27 -0.16 -13.83
N ASN A 283 -15.48 -1.25 -14.59
CA ASN A 283 -14.40 -1.97 -15.25
C ASN A 283 -13.70 -1.13 -16.32
N ILE A 284 -14.43 -0.17 -16.92
CA ILE A 284 -13.91 0.74 -17.93
C ILE A 284 -13.28 1.98 -17.28
N SER A 285 -13.89 2.53 -16.24
CA SER A 285 -13.39 3.74 -15.56
C SER A 285 -12.12 3.50 -14.74
N ASN A 286 -11.98 2.29 -14.14
CA ASN A 286 -10.93 2.01 -13.17
C ASN A 286 -10.26 0.65 -13.38
N ILE A 287 -9.02 0.68 -13.91
CA ILE A 287 -8.23 -0.54 -14.15
C ILE A 287 -7.97 -1.36 -12.86
N ARG A 288 -8.01 -0.74 -11.67
CA ARG A 288 -7.85 -1.45 -10.40
C ARG A 288 -8.96 -2.47 -10.17
N ILE A 289 -10.20 -2.16 -10.59
CA ILE A 289 -11.34 -3.09 -10.52
C ILE A 289 -11.06 -4.33 -11.39
N THR A 290 -10.62 -4.11 -12.63
CA THR A 290 -10.27 -5.20 -13.56
C THR A 290 -9.16 -6.08 -12.98
N ASN A 291 -8.10 -5.49 -12.46
CA ASN A 291 -6.99 -6.22 -11.86
C ASN A 291 -7.43 -7.03 -10.61
N SER A 292 -8.28 -6.43 -9.76
CA SER A 292 -8.83 -7.14 -8.60
C SER A 292 -9.77 -8.29 -9.00
N LEU A 293 -10.54 -8.12 -10.07
CA LEU A 293 -11.39 -9.19 -10.62
C LEU A 293 -10.56 -10.35 -11.18
N ILE A 294 -9.46 -10.06 -11.92
CA ILE A 294 -8.55 -11.10 -12.42
C ILE A 294 -8.02 -11.94 -11.25
N ASP A 295 -7.50 -11.28 -10.20
CA ASP A 295 -7.01 -11.96 -8.99
C ASP A 295 -8.11 -12.74 -8.27
N SER A 296 -9.31 -12.14 -8.12
CA SER A 296 -10.43 -12.80 -7.43
C SER A 296 -10.96 -14.02 -8.20
N TYR A 297 -11.10 -13.93 -9.52
CA TYR A 297 -11.49 -15.09 -10.33
C TYR A 297 -10.48 -16.23 -10.23
N ALA A 298 -9.18 -15.90 -10.28
CA ALA A 298 -8.14 -16.92 -10.12
C ALA A 298 -8.22 -17.59 -8.74
N LYS A 299 -8.33 -16.83 -7.66
CA LYS A 299 -8.44 -17.35 -6.29
C LYS A 299 -9.74 -18.11 -6.04
N CYS A 300 -10.81 -17.78 -6.77
CA CYS A 300 -12.04 -18.57 -6.77
C CYS A 300 -11.99 -19.81 -7.70
N GLY A 301 -10.83 -20.19 -8.23
CA GLY A 301 -10.65 -21.38 -9.07
C GLY A 301 -11.04 -21.20 -10.54
N CYS A 302 -11.39 -20.00 -10.98
CA CYS A 302 -11.90 -19.76 -12.35
C CYS A 302 -10.87 -19.02 -13.22
N ILE A 303 -9.74 -19.69 -13.56
CA ILE A 303 -8.67 -19.13 -14.38
C ILE A 303 -9.15 -18.69 -15.78
N LYS A 304 -10.13 -19.41 -16.36
CA LYS A 304 -10.71 -19.06 -17.68
C LYS A 304 -11.34 -17.67 -17.68
N SER A 305 -12.10 -17.32 -16.64
CA SER A 305 -12.70 -15.98 -16.51
C SER A 305 -11.64 -14.91 -16.26
N ALA A 306 -10.60 -15.22 -15.48
CA ALA A 306 -9.47 -14.31 -15.25
C ALA A 306 -8.74 -14.01 -16.57
N SER A 307 -8.41 -15.04 -17.36
CA SER A 307 -7.73 -14.90 -18.64
C SER A 307 -8.58 -14.12 -19.65
N ARG A 308 -9.88 -14.44 -19.78
CA ARG A 308 -10.79 -13.71 -20.66
C ARG A 308 -10.84 -12.22 -20.30
N LEU A 309 -11.01 -11.89 -19.04
CA LEU A 309 -11.07 -10.50 -18.57
C LEU A 309 -9.76 -9.74 -18.88
N PHE A 310 -8.62 -10.43 -18.72
CA PHE A 310 -7.33 -9.86 -19.12
C PHE A 310 -7.27 -9.61 -20.64
N GLU A 311 -7.69 -10.56 -21.47
CA GLU A 311 -7.67 -10.39 -22.94
C GLU A 311 -8.61 -9.28 -23.39
N ASP A 312 -9.82 -9.21 -22.87
CA ASP A 312 -10.84 -8.20 -23.18
C ASP A 312 -10.41 -6.78 -22.78
N THR A 313 -9.38 -6.66 -21.91
CA THR A 313 -8.83 -5.37 -21.52
C THR A 313 -7.91 -4.83 -22.61
N SER A 314 -8.17 -3.61 -23.10
CA SER A 314 -7.35 -2.99 -24.16
C SER A 314 -5.89 -2.84 -23.75
N ALA A 315 -4.96 -2.97 -24.71
CA ALA A 315 -3.52 -2.93 -24.47
C ALA A 315 -3.07 -1.64 -23.78
N GLN A 316 -3.65 -0.49 -24.16
CA GLN A 316 -3.32 0.82 -23.58
C GLN A 316 -3.68 0.95 -22.09
N ARG A 317 -4.62 0.13 -21.61
CA ARG A 317 -5.06 0.13 -20.21
C ARG A 317 -4.30 -0.87 -19.35
N LYS A 318 -3.75 -1.92 -19.95
CA LYS A 318 -2.95 -2.92 -19.23
C LYS A 318 -1.71 -2.26 -18.63
N ASN A 319 -1.56 -2.35 -17.34
CA ASN A 319 -0.40 -1.85 -16.60
C ASN A 319 0.41 -3.01 -15.98
N LEU A 320 1.51 -2.69 -15.33
CA LEU A 320 2.34 -3.67 -14.63
C LEU A 320 1.53 -4.60 -13.69
N VAL A 321 0.54 -4.05 -12.99
CA VAL A 321 -0.31 -4.84 -12.08
C VAL A 321 -1.17 -5.82 -12.87
N SER A 322 -1.74 -5.42 -14.02
CA SER A 322 -2.53 -6.31 -14.87
C SER A 322 -1.73 -7.53 -15.33
N TRP A 323 -0.51 -7.29 -15.84
CA TRP A 323 0.39 -8.36 -16.26
C TRP A 323 0.80 -9.26 -15.09
N THR A 324 1.21 -8.67 -13.96
CA THR A 324 1.60 -9.44 -12.78
C THR A 324 0.45 -10.26 -12.23
N SER A 325 -0.80 -9.71 -12.21
CA SER A 325 -1.98 -10.44 -11.74
C SER A 325 -2.28 -11.67 -12.60
N ILE A 326 -2.21 -11.57 -13.92
CA ILE A 326 -2.48 -12.75 -14.78
C ILE A 326 -1.35 -13.78 -14.70
N ILE A 327 -0.09 -13.36 -14.64
CA ILE A 327 1.05 -14.28 -14.45
C ILE A 327 0.90 -15.02 -13.13
N SER A 328 0.59 -14.31 -12.04
CA SER A 328 0.34 -14.88 -10.72
C SER A 328 -0.87 -15.83 -10.72
N SER A 329 -1.91 -15.52 -11.50
CA SER A 329 -3.08 -16.36 -11.64
C SER A 329 -2.73 -17.72 -12.27
N PHE A 330 -1.96 -17.73 -13.35
CA PHE A 330 -1.49 -18.97 -13.97
C PHE A 330 -0.56 -19.76 -13.04
N ALA A 331 0.35 -19.06 -12.34
CA ALA A 331 1.25 -19.69 -11.36
C ALA A 331 0.48 -20.43 -10.25
N MET A 332 -0.55 -19.81 -9.70
CA MET A 332 -1.39 -20.37 -8.64
C MET A 332 -2.13 -21.64 -9.09
N HIS A 333 -2.44 -21.74 -10.38
CA HIS A 333 -3.12 -22.89 -10.97
C HIS A 333 -2.15 -23.96 -11.51
N GLY A 334 -0.85 -23.87 -11.24
CA GLY A 334 0.17 -24.79 -11.73
C GLY A 334 0.42 -24.73 -13.25
N MET A 335 -0.08 -23.67 -13.91
CA MET A 335 0.03 -23.46 -15.35
C MET A 335 1.32 -22.67 -15.65
N GLY A 336 2.48 -23.31 -15.40
CA GLY A 336 3.79 -22.66 -15.49
C GLY A 336 4.13 -22.19 -16.91
N LYS A 337 3.78 -22.98 -17.93
CA LYS A 337 4.05 -22.62 -19.33
C LYS A 337 3.28 -21.35 -19.76
N GLU A 338 1.99 -21.30 -19.42
CA GLU A 338 1.15 -20.14 -19.71
C GLU A 338 1.61 -18.89 -18.94
N ALA A 339 2.10 -19.04 -17.71
CA ALA A 339 2.69 -17.95 -16.95
C ALA A 339 3.93 -17.37 -17.64
N MET A 340 4.80 -18.23 -18.18
CA MET A 340 6.00 -17.84 -18.93
C MET A 340 5.63 -17.16 -20.27
N GLU A 341 4.68 -17.70 -21.02
CA GLU A 341 4.19 -17.07 -22.26
C GLU A 341 3.62 -15.66 -22.01
N ARG A 342 2.93 -15.46 -20.89
CA ARG A 342 2.44 -14.13 -20.50
C ARG A 342 3.56 -13.18 -20.12
N PHE A 343 4.60 -13.68 -19.52
CA PHE A 343 5.79 -12.89 -19.19
C PHE A 343 6.53 -12.45 -20.48
N GLU A 344 6.72 -13.34 -21.44
CA GLU A 344 7.34 -13.04 -22.73
C GLU A 344 6.56 -11.94 -23.46
N LYS A 345 5.22 -12.08 -23.54
CA LYS A 345 4.36 -11.04 -24.11
C LYS A 345 4.42 -9.71 -23.36
N MET A 346 4.60 -9.75 -22.03
CA MET A 346 4.80 -8.54 -21.23
C MET A 346 6.09 -7.82 -21.62
N GLU A 347 7.17 -8.56 -21.87
CA GLU A 347 8.45 -8.00 -22.33
C GLU A 347 8.36 -7.45 -23.77
N GLU A 348 7.69 -8.18 -24.67
CA GLU A 348 7.47 -7.75 -26.06
C GLU A 348 6.76 -6.39 -26.16
N VAL A 349 5.79 -6.11 -25.26
CA VAL A 349 5.12 -4.81 -25.21
C VAL A 349 5.94 -3.74 -24.45
N GLY A 350 7.19 -4.04 -24.07
CA GLY A 350 8.10 -3.11 -23.39
C GLY A 350 7.78 -2.86 -21.91
N MET A 351 6.92 -3.68 -21.30
CA MET A 351 6.58 -3.54 -19.88
C MET A 351 7.67 -4.17 -19.00
N LYS A 352 8.33 -3.36 -18.18
CA LYS A 352 9.40 -3.83 -17.29
C LYS A 352 8.84 -4.61 -16.09
N PRO A 353 9.29 -5.85 -15.87
CA PRO A 353 8.90 -6.64 -14.69
C PRO A 353 9.46 -6.03 -13.40
N ASN A 354 8.81 -6.37 -12.28
CA ASN A 354 9.26 -6.02 -10.94
C ASN A 354 9.49 -7.28 -10.09
N ARG A 355 9.84 -7.08 -8.80
CA ARG A 355 10.04 -8.19 -7.84
C ARG A 355 8.85 -9.14 -7.78
N VAL A 356 7.61 -8.61 -7.78
CA VAL A 356 6.40 -9.43 -7.69
C VAL A 356 6.19 -10.26 -8.95
N THR A 357 6.52 -9.72 -10.11
CA THR A 357 6.47 -10.47 -11.39
C THR A 357 7.41 -11.68 -11.34
N PHE A 358 8.67 -11.47 -10.93
CA PHE A 358 9.63 -12.59 -10.79
C PHE A 358 9.23 -13.60 -9.72
N LEU A 359 8.70 -13.14 -8.59
CA LEU A 359 8.17 -14.02 -7.56
C LEU A 359 7.06 -14.92 -8.13
N SER A 360 6.14 -14.36 -8.92
CA SER A 360 5.06 -15.12 -9.56
C SER A 360 5.60 -16.17 -10.54
N LEU A 361 6.64 -15.82 -11.32
CA LEU A 361 7.29 -16.75 -12.24
C LEU A 361 8.02 -17.89 -11.51
N LEU A 362 8.76 -17.57 -10.46
CA LEU A 362 9.45 -18.59 -9.64
C LEU A 362 8.46 -19.53 -8.96
N ASN A 363 7.33 -19.01 -8.48
CA ASN A 363 6.23 -19.84 -7.98
C ASN A 363 5.66 -20.74 -9.09
N ALA A 364 5.45 -20.22 -10.29
CA ALA A 364 5.00 -21.00 -11.44
C ALA A 364 5.95 -22.13 -11.77
N CYS A 365 7.25 -21.85 -11.75
CA CYS A 365 8.30 -22.85 -11.98
C CYS A 365 8.35 -23.90 -10.87
N SER A 366 8.23 -23.49 -9.60
CA SER A 366 8.21 -24.42 -8.47
C SER A 366 7.05 -25.40 -8.54
N HIS A 367 5.83 -24.89 -8.77
CA HIS A 367 4.64 -25.75 -8.89
C HIS A 367 4.61 -26.56 -10.18
N GLY A 368 5.21 -26.07 -11.25
CA GLY A 368 5.31 -26.75 -12.54
C GLY A 368 6.48 -27.72 -12.68
N GLY A 369 7.38 -27.80 -11.69
CA GLY A 369 8.61 -28.62 -11.77
C GLY A 369 9.62 -28.11 -12.81
N LEU A 370 9.59 -26.83 -13.17
CA LEU A 370 10.40 -26.22 -14.24
C LEU A 370 11.68 -25.60 -13.66
N VAL A 371 12.59 -26.50 -13.21
CA VAL A 371 13.78 -26.09 -12.43
C VAL A 371 14.72 -25.21 -13.26
N GLU A 372 15.05 -25.62 -14.47
CA GLU A 372 16.00 -24.89 -15.31
C GLU A 372 15.47 -23.51 -15.71
N GLU A 373 14.17 -23.42 -15.98
CA GLU A 373 13.49 -22.15 -16.27
C GLU A 373 13.51 -21.24 -15.05
N GLY A 374 13.26 -21.77 -13.86
CA GLY A 374 13.32 -21.01 -12.61
C GLY A 374 14.71 -20.43 -12.35
N LEU A 375 15.79 -21.21 -12.57
CA LEU A 375 17.16 -20.75 -12.45
C LEU A 375 17.49 -19.68 -13.53
N LYS A 376 16.99 -19.82 -14.76
CA LYS A 376 17.10 -18.79 -15.81
C LYS A 376 16.40 -17.50 -15.41
N PHE A 377 15.21 -17.58 -14.78
CA PHE A 377 14.50 -16.38 -14.30
C PHE A 377 15.22 -15.69 -13.14
N LEU A 378 15.87 -16.44 -12.22
CA LEU A 378 16.72 -15.83 -11.21
C LEU A 378 17.88 -15.07 -11.86
N ASN A 379 18.57 -15.70 -12.82
CA ASN A 379 19.67 -15.07 -13.55
C ASN A 379 19.20 -13.81 -14.32
N LYS A 380 18.05 -13.88 -14.98
CA LYS A 380 17.44 -12.75 -15.69
C LYS A 380 17.07 -11.61 -14.73
N MET A 381 16.52 -11.94 -13.55
CA MET A 381 16.19 -10.97 -12.50
C MET A 381 17.43 -10.18 -12.04
N LEU A 382 18.54 -10.91 -11.78
CA LEU A 382 19.79 -10.32 -11.30
C LEU A 382 20.53 -9.54 -12.38
N ASN A 383 20.77 -10.14 -13.55
CA ASN A 383 21.69 -9.62 -14.55
C ASN A 383 21.02 -8.72 -15.58
N SER A 384 19.80 -9.05 -16.03
CA SER A 384 19.10 -8.25 -17.07
C SER A 384 18.33 -7.08 -16.46
N TYR A 385 17.71 -7.29 -15.31
CA TYR A 385 16.86 -6.28 -14.68
C TYR A 385 17.47 -5.64 -13.43
N GLN A 386 18.61 -6.14 -12.92
CA GLN A 386 19.31 -5.64 -11.75
C GLN A 386 18.40 -5.55 -10.51
N ILE A 387 17.47 -6.52 -10.40
CA ILE A 387 16.54 -6.61 -9.29
C ILE A 387 17.12 -7.56 -8.25
N VAL A 388 17.35 -7.07 -7.03
CA VAL A 388 17.86 -7.89 -5.91
C VAL A 388 16.73 -8.80 -5.40
N PRO A 389 16.95 -10.14 -5.34
CA PRO A 389 16.01 -11.08 -4.75
C PRO A 389 15.78 -10.81 -3.27
N ASP A 390 14.56 -11.01 -2.80
CA ASP A 390 14.24 -11.05 -1.38
C ASP A 390 14.07 -12.50 -0.90
N ILE A 391 13.80 -12.67 0.39
CA ILE A 391 13.69 -13.98 1.03
C ILE A 391 12.62 -14.88 0.38
N LYS A 392 11.54 -14.28 -0.18
CA LYS A 392 10.48 -15.04 -0.85
C LYS A 392 10.94 -15.66 -2.15
N HIS A 393 11.78 -14.96 -2.92
CA HIS A 393 12.38 -15.49 -4.15
C HIS A 393 13.27 -16.68 -3.86
N TYR A 394 14.14 -16.57 -2.84
CA TYR A 394 14.97 -17.70 -2.39
C TYR A 394 14.13 -18.86 -1.89
N GLY A 395 13.06 -18.59 -1.15
CA GLY A 395 12.12 -19.62 -0.69
C GLY A 395 11.52 -20.42 -1.85
N CYS A 396 11.05 -19.75 -2.92
CA CYS A 396 10.52 -20.42 -4.11
C CYS A 396 11.58 -21.27 -4.82
N LEU A 397 12.82 -20.79 -4.90
CA LEU A 397 13.91 -21.52 -5.54
C LEU A 397 14.31 -22.75 -4.74
N ILE A 398 14.40 -22.63 -3.41
CA ILE A 398 14.72 -23.74 -2.52
C ILE A 398 13.62 -24.80 -2.51
N ASP A 399 12.33 -24.37 -2.50
CA ASP A 399 11.18 -25.28 -2.65
C ASP A 399 11.22 -26.01 -4.00
N MET A 400 11.52 -25.30 -5.09
CA MET A 400 11.64 -25.85 -6.43
C MET A 400 12.76 -26.90 -6.52
N LEU A 401 13.97 -26.56 -6.06
CA LEU A 401 15.12 -27.49 -6.02
C LEU A 401 14.84 -28.68 -5.09
N GLY A 402 14.24 -28.41 -3.94
CA GLY A 402 13.86 -29.42 -2.97
C GLY A 402 12.86 -30.43 -3.54
N ARG A 403 11.78 -29.99 -4.17
CA ARG A 403 10.81 -30.87 -4.85
C ARG A 403 11.42 -31.71 -5.97
N ALA A 404 12.42 -31.16 -6.66
CA ALA A 404 13.16 -31.87 -7.72
C ALA A 404 14.23 -32.84 -7.22
N GLY A 405 14.45 -32.95 -5.89
CA GLY A 405 15.46 -33.79 -5.30
C GLY A 405 16.90 -33.25 -5.37
N ARG A 406 17.07 -32.00 -5.82
CA ARG A 406 18.40 -31.33 -5.92
C ARG A 406 18.76 -30.68 -4.57
N LEU A 407 18.81 -31.53 -3.52
CA LEU A 407 18.91 -31.05 -2.13
C LEU A 407 20.20 -30.30 -1.83
N GLU A 408 21.36 -30.78 -2.38
CA GLU A 408 22.65 -30.13 -2.18
C GLU A 408 22.71 -28.74 -2.79
N GLU A 409 22.06 -28.55 -3.94
CA GLU A 409 21.96 -27.23 -4.57
C GLU A 409 21.02 -26.30 -3.77
N ALA A 410 19.95 -26.85 -3.22
CA ALA A 410 19.03 -26.10 -2.34
C ALA A 410 19.75 -25.67 -1.04
N GLU A 411 20.54 -26.56 -0.42
CA GLU A 411 21.36 -26.22 0.76
C GLU A 411 22.43 -25.17 0.44
N LYS A 412 23.13 -25.31 -0.68
CA LYS A 412 24.11 -24.31 -1.14
C LYS A 412 23.48 -22.96 -1.37
N MET A 413 22.29 -22.93 -1.96
CA MET A 413 21.54 -21.70 -2.16
C MET A 413 21.12 -21.06 -0.84
N ALA A 414 20.64 -21.87 0.14
CA ALA A 414 20.26 -21.39 1.47
C ALA A 414 21.45 -20.77 2.22
N LEU A 415 22.63 -21.41 2.13
CA LEU A 415 23.88 -20.91 2.73
C LEU A 415 24.37 -19.62 2.05
N GLY A 416 24.05 -19.40 0.79
CA GLY A 416 24.41 -18.19 0.03
C GLY A 416 23.50 -17.00 0.26
N ILE A 417 22.41 -17.12 1.03
CA ILE A 417 21.51 -16.01 1.34
C ILE A 417 22.19 -15.03 2.30
N PRO A 418 22.13 -13.71 2.02
CA PRO A 418 22.65 -12.71 2.97
C PRO A 418 22.01 -12.85 4.35
N VAL A 419 22.84 -12.75 5.40
CA VAL A 419 22.40 -12.98 6.80
C VAL A 419 21.30 -12.03 7.23
N GLU A 420 21.31 -10.81 6.68
CA GLU A 420 20.34 -9.74 6.99
C GLU A 420 18.90 -10.09 6.59
N ILE A 421 18.74 -10.98 5.59
CA ILE A 421 17.41 -11.39 5.10
C ILE A 421 17.10 -12.86 5.40
N LEU A 422 18.09 -13.65 5.83
CA LEU A 422 17.91 -15.06 6.14
C LEU A 422 17.00 -15.24 7.35
N ASN A 423 16.03 -16.15 7.24
CA ASN A 423 15.13 -16.50 8.33
C ASN A 423 14.96 -18.01 8.44
N VAL A 424 14.39 -18.45 9.55
CA VAL A 424 14.19 -19.89 9.85
C VAL A 424 13.28 -20.58 8.84
N VAL A 425 12.38 -19.84 8.16
CA VAL A 425 11.44 -20.42 7.18
C VAL A 425 12.17 -21.07 6.00
N ILE A 426 13.31 -20.51 5.58
CA ILE A 426 14.16 -21.09 4.52
C ILE A 426 14.62 -22.50 4.91
N TRP A 427 15.12 -22.66 6.11
CA TRP A 427 15.58 -23.96 6.61
C TRP A 427 14.43 -24.94 6.80
N ARG A 428 13.26 -24.47 7.24
CA ARG A 428 12.03 -25.30 7.31
C ARG A 428 11.57 -25.76 5.94
N THR A 429 11.67 -24.92 4.91
CA THR A 429 11.39 -25.31 3.53
C THR A 429 12.30 -26.44 3.09
N LEU A 430 13.60 -26.33 3.37
CA LEU A 430 14.58 -27.38 3.04
C LEU A 430 14.36 -28.64 3.88
N LEU A 431 14.01 -28.54 5.17
CA LEU A 431 13.67 -29.68 6.01
C LEU A 431 12.43 -30.43 5.47
N GLY A 432 11.43 -29.69 4.97
CA GLY A 432 10.28 -30.28 4.28
C GLY A 432 10.69 -31.10 3.04
N ALA A 433 11.65 -30.59 2.26
CA ALA A 433 12.21 -31.31 1.13
C ALA A 433 12.97 -32.56 1.57
N CYS A 434 13.76 -32.48 2.63
CA CYS A 434 14.45 -33.65 3.22
C CYS A 434 13.44 -34.72 3.66
N SER A 435 12.30 -34.32 4.22
CA SER A 435 11.22 -35.23 4.59
C SER A 435 10.62 -35.93 3.37
N PHE A 436 10.42 -35.21 2.29
CA PHE A 436 9.85 -35.78 1.06
C PHE A 436 10.77 -36.83 0.42
N HIS A 437 12.09 -36.60 0.50
CA HIS A 437 13.09 -37.50 -0.08
C HIS A 437 13.72 -38.47 0.94
N ASN A 438 13.27 -38.52 2.18
CA ASN A 438 13.80 -39.31 3.28
C ASN A 438 15.33 -39.14 3.48
N ASN A 439 15.86 -37.96 3.27
CA ASN A 439 17.25 -37.65 3.43
C ASN A 439 17.56 -37.27 4.89
N VAL A 440 18.00 -38.27 5.68
CA VAL A 440 18.28 -38.10 7.12
C VAL A 440 19.48 -37.19 7.36
N GLU A 441 20.58 -37.43 6.64
CA GLU A 441 21.86 -36.74 6.86
C GLU A 441 21.68 -35.19 6.69
N MET A 442 21.06 -34.79 5.60
CA MET A 442 20.76 -33.38 5.39
C MET A 442 19.70 -32.86 6.38
N GLY A 443 18.70 -33.68 6.70
CA GLY A 443 17.66 -33.34 7.69
C GLY A 443 18.25 -33.00 9.05
N GLU A 444 19.27 -33.76 9.53
CA GLU A 444 19.99 -33.47 10.78
C GLU A 444 20.75 -32.13 10.72
N ARG A 445 21.51 -31.89 9.62
CA ARG A 445 22.22 -30.62 9.44
C ARG A 445 21.28 -29.43 9.43
N VAL A 446 20.17 -29.54 8.68
CA VAL A 446 19.16 -28.48 8.55
C VAL A 446 18.44 -28.25 9.89
N THR A 447 18.10 -29.34 10.62
CA THR A 447 17.47 -29.21 11.95
C THR A 447 18.40 -28.51 12.92
N SER A 448 19.70 -28.79 12.89
CA SER A 448 20.69 -28.08 13.72
C SER A 448 20.67 -26.58 13.43
N LYS A 449 20.60 -26.16 12.17
CA LYS A 449 20.47 -24.74 11.77
C LYS A 449 19.18 -24.12 12.26
N ILE A 450 18.06 -24.82 12.16
CA ILE A 450 16.76 -24.34 12.70
C ILE A 450 16.88 -24.11 14.21
N LEU A 451 17.43 -25.07 14.95
CA LEU A 451 17.54 -25.00 16.42
C LEU A 451 18.55 -23.94 16.90
N GLU A 452 19.51 -23.54 16.08
CA GLU A 452 20.39 -22.40 16.35
C GLU A 452 19.59 -21.08 16.30
N MET A 453 18.60 -20.98 15.40
CA MET A 453 17.80 -19.75 15.17
C MET A 453 16.55 -19.70 16.05
N GLU A 454 15.82 -20.82 16.17
CA GLU A 454 14.57 -20.92 16.90
C GLU A 454 14.40 -22.32 17.50
N ARG A 455 14.15 -22.41 18.81
CA ARG A 455 14.10 -23.69 19.54
C ARG A 455 12.71 -24.09 20.00
N GLU A 456 11.73 -23.18 19.92
CA GLU A 456 10.43 -23.34 20.60
C GLU A 456 9.34 -23.92 19.69
N TYR A 457 9.57 -24.05 18.40
CA TYR A 457 8.55 -24.53 17.47
C TYR A 457 8.54 -26.05 17.38
N GLY A 458 7.54 -26.69 17.98
CA GLY A 458 7.40 -28.16 18.06
C GLY A 458 7.29 -28.86 16.69
N GLY A 459 6.83 -28.16 15.66
CA GLY A 459 6.71 -28.69 14.30
C GLY A 459 8.05 -29.20 13.73
N ASP A 460 9.16 -28.54 14.05
CA ASP A 460 10.50 -28.90 13.55
C ASP A 460 10.97 -30.25 14.12
N TYR A 461 10.75 -30.45 15.42
CA TYR A 461 11.06 -31.73 16.10
C TYR A 461 10.20 -32.86 15.56
N VAL A 462 8.93 -32.62 15.34
CA VAL A 462 8.00 -33.62 14.80
C VAL A 462 8.39 -33.99 13.37
N LEU A 463 8.75 -33.01 12.53
CA LEU A 463 9.11 -33.26 11.14
C LEU A 463 10.39 -34.09 11.05
N MET A 464 11.44 -33.73 11.81
CA MET A 464 12.68 -34.52 11.85
C MET A 464 12.44 -35.92 12.46
N SER A 465 11.62 -36.04 13.52
CA SER A 465 11.24 -37.35 14.07
C SER A 465 10.53 -38.24 13.02
N ASN A 466 9.70 -37.62 12.16
CA ASN A 466 9.06 -38.36 11.07
C ASN A 466 10.05 -38.78 9.98
N ILE A 467 11.09 -37.98 9.69
CA ILE A 467 12.19 -38.37 8.78
C ILE A 467 12.90 -39.61 9.30
N PHE A 468 13.30 -39.64 10.59
CA PHE A 468 13.91 -40.80 11.22
C PHE A 468 13.00 -42.03 11.15
N ALA A 469 11.73 -41.90 11.50
CA ALA A 469 10.77 -42.99 11.47
C ALA A 469 10.55 -43.56 10.04
N GLY A 470 10.55 -42.66 9.03
CA GLY A 470 10.41 -43.05 7.62
C GLY A 470 11.49 -43.96 7.08
N VAL A 471 12.69 -43.91 7.66
CA VAL A 471 13.81 -44.80 7.31
C VAL A 471 14.03 -45.92 8.34
N GLY A 472 13.12 -46.09 9.30
CA GLY A 472 13.21 -47.13 10.31
C GLY A 472 14.08 -46.83 11.53
N MET A 473 14.58 -45.60 11.70
CA MET A 473 15.39 -45.17 12.85
C MET A 473 14.48 -44.75 14.03
N PHE A 474 13.68 -45.69 14.53
CA PHE A 474 12.69 -45.42 15.57
C PHE A 474 13.28 -44.93 16.90
N GLY A 475 14.49 -45.41 17.26
CA GLY A 475 15.19 -44.97 18.47
C GLY A 475 15.56 -43.49 18.46
N ASP A 476 15.97 -42.98 17.30
CA ASP A 476 16.33 -41.59 17.11
C ASP A 476 15.04 -40.69 17.06
N ALA A 477 14.02 -41.21 16.40
CA ALA A 477 12.71 -40.57 16.40
C ALA A 477 12.14 -40.40 17.83
N GLU A 478 12.22 -41.42 18.67
CA GLU A 478 11.77 -41.37 20.06
C GLU A 478 12.64 -40.42 20.91
N ARG A 479 13.94 -40.45 20.69
CA ARG A 479 14.91 -39.61 21.39
C ARG A 479 14.60 -38.11 21.14
N LEU A 480 14.31 -37.76 19.91
CA LEU A 480 13.98 -36.38 19.53
C LEU A 480 12.63 -35.92 20.11
N ARG A 481 11.64 -36.82 20.19
CA ARG A 481 10.34 -36.52 20.85
C ARG A 481 10.47 -36.35 22.35
N LYS A 482 11.27 -37.19 23.02
CA LYS A 482 11.62 -37.03 24.44
C LYS A 482 12.34 -35.70 24.70
N LEU A 483 13.18 -35.24 23.76
CA LEU A 483 13.83 -33.92 23.86
C LEU A 483 12.81 -32.78 23.77
N MET A 484 11.84 -32.90 22.88
CA MET A 484 10.74 -31.92 22.73
C MET A 484 9.94 -31.84 24.03
N ASP A 485 9.58 -32.99 24.62
CA ASP A 485 8.83 -33.06 25.89
C ASP A 485 9.63 -32.47 27.07
N LYS A 486 10.94 -32.80 27.16
CA LYS A 486 11.83 -32.22 28.19
C LYS A 486 11.94 -30.69 28.13
N ARG A 487 11.73 -30.10 26.93
CA ARG A 487 11.76 -28.67 26.71
C ARG A 487 10.40 -28.00 26.87
N ASN A 488 9.36 -28.78 27.27
CA ASN A 488 7.97 -28.31 27.35
C ASN A 488 7.45 -27.67 26.05
N ILE A 489 7.89 -28.21 24.91
CA ILE A 489 7.48 -27.72 23.59
C ILE A 489 6.31 -28.58 23.12
N PHE A 490 5.16 -27.94 22.83
CA PHE A 490 3.96 -28.64 22.40
C PHE A 490 3.71 -28.42 20.91
N LYS A 491 3.26 -29.50 20.24
CA LYS A 491 2.72 -29.38 18.88
C LYS A 491 1.34 -28.75 18.96
N VAL A 492 1.14 -27.62 18.31
CA VAL A 492 -0.20 -27.08 18.09
C VAL A 492 -0.95 -28.00 17.14
N PRO A 493 -2.10 -28.61 17.53
CA PRO A 493 -2.89 -29.44 16.61
C PRO A 493 -3.36 -28.60 15.41
N GLY A 494 -3.28 -29.20 14.21
CA GLY A 494 -3.93 -28.61 13.04
C GLY A 494 -5.46 -28.70 13.21
N HIS A 495 -6.15 -27.59 13.04
CA HIS A 495 -7.60 -27.58 12.97
C HIS A 495 -8.00 -27.54 11.49
N SER A 496 -8.74 -28.57 11.03
CA SER A 496 -9.55 -28.46 9.81
C SER A 496 -10.97 -28.13 10.24
N LEU A 497 -11.46 -26.98 9.83
CA LEU A 497 -12.89 -26.70 9.86
C LEU A 497 -13.51 -27.42 8.63
N VAL A 498 -14.27 -28.48 8.87
CA VAL A 498 -15.08 -29.16 7.86
C VAL A 498 -16.34 -28.34 7.62
#